data_7406f7afad0bdf01642e7a28c97b2b84
#
_entry.id   7406f7afad0bdf01642e7a28c97b2b84
#
_cell.length_a   1.000
_cell.length_b   1.000
_cell.length_c   1.000
_cell.angle_alpha   90.00
_cell.angle_beta   90.00
_cell.angle_gamma   90.00
#
_symmetry.space_group_name_H-M   'P 1'
#
loop_
_entity.id
_entity.type
_entity.pdbx_description
1 polymer ?
#
loop_
_entity_poly.entity_id
_entity_poly.type
_entity_poly.pdbx_seq_one_letter_code
_entity_poly.pdbx_strand_id
1 'polypeptide(L)'
;MKFKVMALAALVALSTANIQANELPDGPHIVTSGTASVDAVPDIATLAIEVNVTAKDAASAKKQADDRVAQYLGFLQQNNVEKKDINSANLRTQPEYEYLKDGKAQLKGYRAVRTVEVTLRQLDKLNDLLDGALKAGLNEIRSVSLGVAHPEEYKDKARKAAIDDAVRQAQQLASGFKRNLGPVYSVRYHVSNYQPGPMVRMMKAEAAAPVSAQDTYDQQTIQFDDQVDVVFELQPEQAQRESAPASLNSAPGQNAAPAANGATAK
;
A
#
# COMPACT_ATOMS: atom_id res chain seq x y z
N MET A 1 30.46 28.85 -66.62
CA MET A 1 29.30 28.74 -65.69
C MET A 1 28.90 27.28 -65.53
N LYS A 2 29.27 26.68 -64.45
CA LYS A 2 28.94 25.27 -64.15
C LYS A 2 28.15 25.20 -62.82
N PHE A 3 26.83 24.97 -62.90
CA PHE A 3 25.96 24.81 -61.76
C PHE A 3 26.18 23.37 -61.22
N LYS A 4 26.63 23.27 -59.96
CA LYS A 4 26.63 22.01 -59.21
C LYS A 4 25.33 21.94 -58.46
N VAL A 5 24.50 20.96 -58.83
CA VAL A 5 23.30 20.57 -58.11
C VAL A 5 23.74 19.66 -56.96
N MET A 6 23.53 20.12 -55.73
CA MET A 6 23.82 19.35 -54.53
C MET A 6 22.50 18.67 -54.09
N ALA A 7 22.44 17.36 -54.28
CA ALA A 7 21.30 16.55 -53.82
C ALA A 7 21.40 16.35 -52.32
N LEU A 8 20.43 16.91 -51.58
CA LEU A 8 20.26 16.74 -50.14
C LEU A 8 19.45 15.46 -49.89
N ALA A 9 20.10 14.35 -49.51
CA ALA A 9 19.46 13.16 -49.10
C ALA A 9 18.93 13.34 -47.65
N ALA A 10 17.65 13.51 -47.49
CA ALA A 10 16.99 13.51 -46.19
C ALA A 10 16.90 12.07 -45.68
N LEU A 11 17.70 11.76 -44.68
CA LEU A 11 17.64 10.49 -43.94
C LEU A 11 16.44 10.57 -42.97
N VAL A 12 15.31 10.00 -43.34
CA VAL A 12 14.16 9.79 -42.44
C VAL A 12 14.51 8.65 -41.51
N ALA A 13 14.97 8.96 -40.31
CA ALA A 13 15.08 7.98 -39.22
C ALA A 13 13.66 7.61 -38.77
N LEU A 14 13.18 6.45 -39.23
CA LEU A 14 12.00 5.81 -38.62
C LEU A 14 12.40 5.43 -37.19
N SER A 15 12.03 6.25 -36.23
CA SER A 15 11.97 5.82 -34.85
C SER A 15 10.86 4.77 -34.74
N THR A 16 11.25 3.50 -34.74
CA THR A 16 10.37 2.40 -34.35
C THR A 16 10.06 2.60 -32.85
N ALA A 17 8.94 3.25 -32.57
CA ALA A 17 8.34 3.18 -31.25
C ALA A 17 8.06 1.69 -30.99
N ASN A 18 8.82 1.11 -30.07
CA ASN A 18 8.48 -0.19 -29.51
C ASN A 18 7.14 -0.05 -28.80
N ILE A 19 6.04 -0.24 -29.52
CA ILE A 19 4.75 -0.50 -28.95
C ILE A 19 4.94 -1.85 -28.28
N GLN A 20 5.11 -1.88 -26.98
CA GLN A 20 4.94 -3.09 -26.20
C GLN A 20 3.48 -3.48 -26.34
N ALA A 21 3.21 -4.23 -27.41
CA ALA A 21 1.95 -4.92 -27.55
C ALA A 21 1.83 -5.84 -26.34
N ASN A 22 0.78 -5.65 -25.58
CA ASN A 22 0.39 -6.55 -24.52
C ASN A 22 0.12 -7.89 -25.22
N GLU A 23 1.06 -8.83 -25.14
CA GLU A 23 0.92 -10.14 -25.76
C GLU A 23 -0.23 -10.86 -25.04
N LEU A 24 -1.40 -10.83 -25.66
CA LEU A 24 -2.53 -11.68 -25.29
C LEU A 24 -2.31 -13.04 -25.93
N PRO A 25 -2.86 -14.12 -25.35
CA PRO A 25 -2.78 -15.44 -25.95
C PRO A 25 -3.52 -15.47 -27.31
N ASP A 26 -2.99 -16.24 -28.27
CA ASP A 26 -3.61 -16.42 -29.60
C ASP A 26 -4.96 -17.14 -29.52
N GLY A 27 -5.24 -17.83 -28.40
CA GLY A 27 -6.47 -18.58 -28.14
C GLY A 27 -7.56 -17.79 -27.44
N PRO A 28 -8.76 -18.40 -27.28
CA PRO A 28 -9.82 -17.80 -26.48
C PRO A 28 -9.35 -17.54 -25.06
N HIS A 29 -9.59 -16.33 -24.57
CA HIS A 29 -9.15 -15.89 -23.23
C HIS A 29 -10.11 -14.90 -22.60
N ILE A 30 -9.98 -14.71 -21.31
CA ILE A 30 -10.68 -13.69 -20.51
C ILE A 30 -9.64 -12.77 -19.87
N VAL A 31 -9.89 -11.48 -19.94
CA VAL A 31 -9.15 -10.45 -19.19
C VAL A 31 -10.07 -9.96 -18.08
N THR A 32 -9.62 -10.03 -16.85
CA THR A 32 -10.34 -9.50 -15.69
C THR A 32 -9.45 -8.59 -14.87
N SER A 33 -10.08 -7.62 -14.21
CA SER A 33 -9.44 -6.76 -13.22
C SER A 33 -10.14 -6.99 -11.89
N GLY A 34 -9.44 -7.61 -10.95
CA GLY A 34 -9.94 -7.76 -9.59
C GLY A 34 -9.52 -6.57 -8.74
N THR A 35 -10.46 -6.08 -7.94
CA THR A 35 -10.24 -4.96 -7.03
C THR A 35 -10.75 -5.32 -5.65
N ALA A 36 -10.07 -4.81 -4.64
CA ALA A 36 -10.52 -4.96 -3.26
C ALA A 36 -10.09 -3.78 -2.41
N SER A 37 -10.86 -3.54 -1.37
CA SER A 37 -10.60 -2.53 -0.36
C SER A 37 -10.74 -3.16 1.02
N VAL A 38 -9.77 -2.90 1.89
CA VAL A 38 -9.77 -3.38 3.28
C VAL A 38 -9.64 -2.18 4.21
N ASP A 39 -10.60 -2.04 5.09
CA ASP A 39 -10.62 -1.00 6.10
C ASP A 39 -9.81 -1.41 7.35
N ALA A 40 -9.02 -0.49 7.87
CA ALA A 40 -8.27 -0.64 9.11
C ALA A 40 -8.61 0.46 10.10
N VAL A 41 -8.77 0.09 11.36
CA VAL A 41 -8.89 1.06 12.45
C VAL A 41 -7.48 1.48 12.86
N PRO A 42 -7.16 2.79 12.94
CA PRO A 42 -5.87 3.26 13.41
C PRO A 42 -5.53 2.72 14.80
N ASP A 43 -4.29 2.28 14.98
CA ASP A 43 -3.75 1.81 16.26
C ASP A 43 -2.49 2.55 16.70
N ILE A 44 -1.97 3.46 15.84
CA ILE A 44 -0.87 4.36 16.14
C ILE A 44 -1.18 5.79 15.70
N ALA A 45 -0.49 6.76 16.32
CA ALA A 45 -0.40 8.13 15.82
C ALA A 45 1.06 8.52 15.65
N THR A 46 1.40 9.16 14.54
CA THR A 46 2.69 9.81 14.34
C THR A 46 2.53 11.30 14.56
N LEU A 47 3.28 11.83 15.52
CA LEU A 47 3.31 13.24 15.90
C LEU A 47 4.60 13.84 15.36
N ALA A 48 4.53 14.94 14.64
CA ALA A 48 5.69 15.77 14.31
C ALA A 48 5.54 17.10 15.03
N ILE A 49 6.39 17.33 16.04
CA ILE A 49 6.34 18.50 16.91
C ILE A 49 7.69 19.22 16.82
N GLU A 50 7.64 20.53 16.74
CA GLU A 50 8.83 21.34 16.52
C GLU A 50 9.02 22.36 17.65
N VAL A 51 10.27 22.55 18.03
CA VAL A 51 10.70 23.66 18.83
C VAL A 51 11.44 24.66 17.95
N ASN A 52 11.02 25.91 18.03
CA ASN A 52 11.60 27.04 17.32
C ASN A 52 12.01 28.10 18.33
N VAL A 53 13.31 28.41 18.40
CA VAL A 53 13.91 29.33 19.38
C VAL A 53 14.82 30.31 18.66
N THR A 54 14.66 31.61 18.97
CA THR A 54 15.57 32.67 18.51
C THR A 54 16.37 33.21 19.70
N ALA A 55 17.69 33.33 19.50
CA ALA A 55 18.60 33.91 20.48
C ALA A 55 19.64 34.82 19.80
N LYS A 56 20.44 35.52 20.60
CA LYS A 56 21.44 36.46 20.07
C LYS A 56 22.54 35.78 19.26
N ASP A 57 22.87 34.56 19.61
CA ASP A 57 23.89 33.75 18.94
C ASP A 57 23.38 32.33 18.71
N ALA A 58 24.01 31.61 17.76
CA ALA A 58 23.60 30.28 17.34
C ALA A 58 23.76 29.23 18.46
N ALA A 59 24.79 29.35 19.33
CA ALA A 59 25.05 28.43 20.42
C ALA A 59 23.94 28.53 21.49
N SER A 60 23.55 29.75 21.83
CA SER A 60 22.46 30.02 22.77
C SER A 60 21.12 29.55 22.23
N ALA A 61 20.81 29.78 20.92
CA ALA A 61 19.61 29.29 20.30
C ALA A 61 19.53 27.76 20.32
N LYS A 62 20.64 27.09 19.92
CA LYS A 62 20.77 25.64 19.98
C LYS A 62 20.56 25.09 21.40
N LYS A 63 21.26 25.67 22.37
CA LYS A 63 21.16 25.21 23.77
C LYS A 63 19.72 25.25 24.28
N GLN A 64 19.03 26.35 24.05
CA GLN A 64 17.63 26.50 24.50
C GLN A 64 16.71 25.51 23.79
N ALA A 65 16.91 25.22 22.49
CA ALA A 65 16.15 24.19 21.79
C ALA A 65 16.44 22.80 22.36
N ASP A 66 17.71 22.50 22.64
CA ASP A 66 18.12 21.21 23.23
C ASP A 66 17.54 21.00 24.62
N ASP A 67 17.55 22.03 25.48
CA ASP A 67 17.00 21.96 26.83
C ASP A 67 15.49 21.66 26.81
N ARG A 68 14.72 22.29 25.90
CA ARG A 68 13.29 22.02 25.75
C ARG A 68 13.01 20.62 25.22
N VAL A 69 13.75 20.18 24.22
CA VAL A 69 13.61 18.81 23.69
C VAL A 69 13.96 17.80 24.76
N ALA A 70 15.04 18.00 25.55
CA ALA A 70 15.41 17.10 26.64
C ALA A 70 14.29 16.99 27.69
N GLN A 71 13.63 18.11 28.04
CA GLN A 71 12.49 18.12 28.94
C GLN A 71 11.33 17.30 28.39
N TYR A 72 11.00 17.46 27.09
CA TYR A 72 9.94 16.69 26.45
C TYR A 72 10.27 15.21 26.36
N LEU A 73 11.51 14.84 26.02
CA LEU A 73 11.96 13.45 26.02
C LEU A 73 11.79 12.78 27.38
N GLY A 74 12.11 13.49 28.46
CA GLY A 74 11.86 13.03 29.84
C GLY A 74 10.37 12.79 30.10
N PHE A 75 9.50 13.69 29.65
CA PHE A 75 8.06 13.53 29.76
C PHE A 75 7.53 12.34 28.95
N LEU A 76 8.00 12.13 27.72
CA LEU A 76 7.64 10.99 26.89
C LEU A 76 8.01 9.66 27.57
N GLN A 77 9.19 9.60 28.16
CA GLN A 77 9.66 8.41 28.88
C GLN A 77 8.79 8.11 30.11
N GLN A 78 8.37 9.12 30.87
CA GLN A 78 7.44 8.98 32.00
C GLN A 78 6.05 8.49 31.58
N ASN A 79 5.65 8.75 30.32
CA ASN A 79 4.41 8.30 29.72
C ASN A 79 4.55 6.98 28.93
N ASN A 80 5.63 6.23 29.17
CA ASN A 80 5.91 4.92 28.58
C ASN A 80 6.06 4.94 27.04
N VAL A 81 6.47 6.06 26.46
CA VAL A 81 6.87 6.09 25.06
C VAL A 81 8.28 5.53 24.93
N GLU A 82 8.43 4.48 24.16
CA GLU A 82 9.71 3.81 24.01
C GLU A 82 10.69 4.63 23.15
N LYS A 83 11.98 4.56 23.48
CA LYS A 83 13.02 5.32 22.79
C LYS A 83 13.09 5.02 21.28
N LYS A 84 12.75 3.80 20.87
CA LYS A 84 12.69 3.40 19.46
C LYS A 84 11.59 4.11 18.66
N ASP A 85 10.53 4.57 19.36
CA ASP A 85 9.39 5.27 18.79
C ASP A 85 9.59 6.80 18.78
N ILE A 86 10.81 7.28 19.11
CA ILE A 86 11.14 8.71 19.16
C ILE A 86 12.33 9.01 18.25
N ASN A 87 12.16 9.96 17.34
CA ASN A 87 13.22 10.52 16.53
C ASN A 87 13.35 12.03 16.81
N SER A 88 14.48 12.46 17.33
CA SER A 88 14.75 13.88 17.69
C SER A 88 16.09 14.38 17.15
N ALA A 89 16.65 13.69 16.13
CA ALA A 89 17.99 13.98 15.61
C ALA A 89 18.09 15.24 14.74
N ASN A 90 16.97 15.77 14.26
CA ASN A 90 16.93 16.90 13.35
C ASN A 90 17.16 18.22 14.09
N LEU A 91 18.27 18.89 13.80
CA LEU A 91 18.57 20.24 14.27
C LEU A 91 19.02 21.12 13.10
N ARG A 92 18.44 22.30 12.99
CA ARG A 92 18.88 23.34 12.06
C ARG A 92 19.05 24.66 12.79
N THR A 93 20.15 25.37 12.53
CA THR A 93 20.36 26.73 13.00
C THR A 93 20.60 27.64 11.79
N GLN A 94 20.03 28.83 11.81
CA GLN A 94 20.16 29.81 10.73
C GLN A 94 20.13 31.23 11.28
N PRO A 95 20.84 32.21 10.65
CA PRO A 95 20.71 33.61 11.00
C PRO A 95 19.31 34.12 10.64
N GLU A 96 18.78 34.99 11.50
CA GLU A 96 17.51 35.68 11.28
C GLU A 96 17.78 37.16 11.08
N TYR A 97 17.26 37.70 9.97
CA TYR A 97 17.45 39.12 9.61
C TYR A 97 16.13 39.87 9.67
N GLU A 98 16.22 41.12 10.11
CA GLU A 98 15.13 42.10 10.02
C GLU A 98 15.44 43.08 8.95
N TYR A 99 14.45 43.42 8.11
CA TYR A 99 14.61 44.44 7.05
C TYR A 99 14.10 45.79 7.57
N LEU A 100 14.99 46.73 7.65
CA LEU A 100 14.69 48.09 8.08
C LEU A 100 13.89 48.83 6.98
N LYS A 101 13.28 49.97 7.35
CA LYS A 101 12.49 50.81 6.42
C LYS A 101 13.27 51.33 5.25
N ASP A 102 14.60 51.40 5.35
CA ASP A 102 15.53 51.79 4.27
C ASP A 102 15.98 50.62 3.37
N GLY A 103 15.40 49.42 3.58
CA GLY A 103 15.69 48.24 2.81
C GLY A 103 16.96 47.49 3.23
N LYS A 104 17.69 47.93 4.25
CA LYS A 104 18.88 47.24 4.75
C LYS A 104 18.50 46.04 5.63
N ALA A 105 19.19 44.94 5.41
CA ALA A 105 19.09 43.75 6.27
C ALA A 105 19.97 43.94 7.51
N GLN A 106 19.37 43.82 8.70
CA GLN A 106 20.08 43.82 9.98
C GLN A 106 19.94 42.45 10.63
N LEU A 107 21.05 41.88 11.13
CA LEU A 107 21.03 40.61 11.84
C LEU A 107 20.26 40.81 13.16
N LYS A 108 19.13 40.09 13.31
CA LYS A 108 18.28 40.08 14.49
C LYS A 108 18.78 39.08 15.54
N GLY A 109 19.31 37.97 15.07
CA GLY A 109 19.78 36.86 15.90
C GLY A 109 19.90 35.56 15.11
N TYR A 110 19.83 34.46 15.81
CA TYR A 110 19.90 33.13 15.24
C TYR A 110 18.70 32.30 15.69
N ARG A 111 18.11 31.61 14.74
CA ARG A 111 16.99 30.71 14.97
C ARG A 111 17.49 29.26 15.00
N ALA A 112 17.16 28.53 16.06
CA ALA A 112 17.34 27.08 16.14
C ALA A 112 15.99 26.41 16.03
N VAL A 113 15.92 25.37 15.18
CA VAL A 113 14.73 24.56 14.95
C VAL A 113 15.10 23.11 15.19
N ARG A 114 14.32 22.42 16.03
CA ARG A 114 14.42 20.96 16.23
C ARG A 114 13.04 20.32 16.13
N THR A 115 12.97 19.23 15.37
CA THR A 115 11.77 18.43 15.21
C THR A 115 11.89 17.17 16.07
N VAL A 116 10.84 16.84 16.78
CA VAL A 116 10.68 15.58 17.50
C VAL A 116 9.53 14.84 16.87
N GLU A 117 9.83 13.68 16.30
CA GLU A 117 8.83 12.76 15.76
C GLU A 117 8.58 11.67 16.77
N VAL A 118 7.32 11.40 17.06
CA VAL A 118 6.89 10.41 18.06
C VAL A 118 5.87 9.49 17.44
N THR A 119 6.11 8.17 17.50
CA THR A 119 5.11 7.16 17.19
C THR A 119 4.41 6.75 18.48
N LEU A 120 3.16 7.18 18.62
CA LEU A 120 2.31 6.87 19.76
C LEU A 120 1.48 5.63 19.50
N ARG A 121 1.57 4.62 20.40
CA ARG A 121 0.81 3.35 20.31
C ARG A 121 -0.41 3.32 21.23
N GLN A 122 -0.54 4.27 22.14
CA GLN A 122 -1.67 4.44 23.05
C GLN A 122 -2.41 5.72 22.68
N LEU A 123 -3.36 5.61 21.75
CA LEU A 123 -4.05 6.78 21.16
C LEU A 123 -4.83 7.61 22.20
N ASP A 124 -5.25 6.98 23.28
CA ASP A 124 -5.89 7.65 24.44
C ASP A 124 -4.98 8.70 25.10
N LYS A 125 -3.66 8.59 24.96
CA LYS A 125 -2.68 9.56 25.49
C LYS A 125 -2.33 10.70 24.52
N LEU A 126 -2.95 10.74 23.35
CA LEU A 126 -2.59 11.71 22.31
C LEU A 126 -2.61 13.16 22.82
N ASN A 127 -3.71 13.58 23.44
CA ASN A 127 -3.84 14.93 23.98
C ASN A 127 -2.82 15.23 25.07
N ASP A 128 -2.61 14.27 25.99
CA ASP A 128 -1.63 14.43 27.07
C ASP A 128 -0.21 14.65 26.54
N LEU A 129 0.16 13.94 25.44
CA LEU A 129 1.47 14.08 24.83
C LEU A 129 1.62 15.44 24.11
N LEU A 130 0.58 15.91 23.44
CA LEU A 130 0.57 17.23 22.80
C LEU A 130 0.68 18.35 23.84
N ASP A 131 -0.10 18.27 24.92
CA ASP A 131 -0.04 19.22 26.04
C ASP A 131 1.33 19.19 26.72
N GLY A 132 1.91 18.01 26.91
CA GLY A 132 3.25 17.84 27.47
C GLY A 132 4.33 18.48 26.62
N ALA A 133 4.20 18.42 25.29
CA ALA A 133 5.11 19.09 24.35
C ALA A 133 5.05 20.61 24.50
N LEU A 134 3.84 21.17 24.54
CA LEU A 134 3.63 22.61 24.71
C LEU A 134 4.14 23.10 26.08
N LYS A 135 3.90 22.33 27.14
CA LYS A 135 4.42 22.62 28.49
C LYS A 135 5.95 22.56 28.55
N ALA A 136 6.59 21.68 27.79
CA ALA A 136 8.05 21.62 27.67
C ALA A 136 8.63 22.75 26.80
N GLY A 137 7.77 23.55 26.17
CA GLY A 137 8.16 24.68 25.33
C GLY A 137 8.41 24.35 23.87
N LEU A 138 7.99 23.16 23.38
CA LEU A 138 7.84 22.91 21.97
C LEU A 138 6.61 23.71 21.51
N ASN A 139 6.78 24.55 20.51
CA ASN A 139 5.81 25.60 20.21
C ASN A 139 5.13 25.47 18.85
N GLU A 140 5.40 24.37 18.12
CA GLU A 140 4.77 24.12 16.84
C GLU A 140 4.40 22.63 16.71
N ILE A 141 3.11 22.34 16.60
CA ILE A 141 2.61 21.01 16.24
C ILE A 141 2.47 21.00 14.72
N ARG A 142 3.38 20.29 14.04
CA ARG A 142 3.45 20.24 12.57
C ARG A 142 2.38 19.33 11.99
N SER A 143 2.25 18.13 12.56
CA SER A 143 1.26 17.18 12.11
C SER A 143 0.94 16.16 13.20
N VAL A 144 -0.29 15.66 13.12
CA VAL A 144 -0.78 14.48 13.83
C VAL A 144 -1.39 13.58 12.75
N SER A 145 -0.80 12.40 12.53
CA SER A 145 -1.24 11.47 11.51
C SER A 145 -1.57 10.13 12.17
N LEU A 146 -2.82 9.70 12.04
CA LEU A 146 -3.23 8.37 12.47
C LEU A 146 -2.75 7.33 11.46
N GLY A 147 -2.38 6.16 11.94
CA GLY A 147 -1.83 5.07 11.13
C GLY A 147 -2.11 3.70 11.74
N VAL A 148 -1.59 2.67 11.08
CA VAL A 148 -1.55 1.31 11.61
C VAL A 148 -0.12 0.85 11.77
N ALA A 149 0.17 0.13 12.87
CA ALA A 149 1.52 -0.35 13.17
C ALA A 149 2.02 -1.38 12.15
N HIS A 150 1.11 -2.14 11.56
CA HIS A 150 1.43 -3.22 10.61
C HIS A 150 0.66 -3.06 9.29
N PRO A 151 0.97 -2.03 8.47
CA PRO A 151 0.24 -1.75 7.23
C PRO A 151 0.37 -2.89 6.19
N GLU A 152 1.46 -3.65 6.23
CA GLU A 152 1.68 -4.75 5.28
C GLU A 152 0.64 -5.86 5.41
N GLU A 153 0.13 -6.13 6.63
CA GLU A 153 -0.92 -7.12 6.84
C GLU A 153 -2.23 -6.73 6.12
N TYR A 154 -2.57 -5.46 6.12
CA TYR A 154 -3.76 -4.95 5.44
C TYR A 154 -3.57 -4.92 3.92
N LYS A 155 -2.38 -4.55 3.44
CA LYS A 155 -2.02 -4.63 2.02
C LYS A 155 -2.10 -6.05 1.50
N ASP A 156 -1.60 -7.03 2.25
CA ASP A 156 -1.66 -8.43 1.86
C ASP A 156 -3.10 -8.96 1.84
N LYS A 157 -3.94 -8.53 2.80
CA LYS A 157 -5.38 -8.86 2.79
C LYS A 157 -6.08 -8.25 1.57
N ALA A 158 -5.81 -6.99 1.25
CA ALA A 158 -6.39 -6.32 0.09
C ALA A 158 -5.95 -7.01 -1.21
N ARG A 159 -4.64 -7.33 -1.35
CA ARG A 159 -4.10 -8.05 -2.51
C ARG A 159 -4.77 -9.41 -2.69
N LYS A 160 -4.88 -10.18 -1.61
CA LYS A 160 -5.53 -11.48 -1.68
C LYS A 160 -6.98 -11.35 -2.11
N ALA A 161 -7.72 -10.41 -1.53
CA ALA A 161 -9.11 -10.17 -1.89
C ALA A 161 -9.28 -9.70 -3.35
N ALA A 162 -8.35 -8.89 -3.88
CA ALA A 162 -8.34 -8.49 -5.28
C ALA A 162 -8.08 -9.68 -6.22
N ILE A 163 -7.16 -10.59 -5.86
CA ILE A 163 -6.92 -11.82 -6.62
C ILE A 163 -8.17 -12.70 -6.62
N ASP A 164 -8.79 -12.91 -5.45
CA ASP A 164 -10.01 -13.72 -5.33
C ASP A 164 -11.15 -13.10 -6.13
N ASP A 165 -11.23 -11.78 -6.21
CA ASP A 165 -12.21 -11.06 -7.04
C ASP A 165 -11.97 -11.29 -8.54
N ALA A 166 -10.73 -11.16 -9.01
CA ALA A 166 -10.38 -11.42 -10.42
C ALA A 166 -10.74 -12.85 -10.85
N VAL A 167 -10.41 -13.84 -10.01
CA VAL A 167 -10.72 -15.26 -10.26
C VAL A 167 -12.23 -15.49 -10.29
N ARG A 168 -12.98 -14.93 -9.33
CA ARG A 168 -14.42 -15.05 -9.26
C ARG A 168 -15.10 -14.47 -10.51
N GLN A 169 -14.69 -13.28 -10.94
CA GLN A 169 -15.20 -12.64 -12.17
C GLN A 169 -14.90 -13.50 -13.41
N ALA A 170 -13.65 -14.00 -13.52
CA ALA A 170 -13.26 -14.85 -14.64
C ALA A 170 -14.09 -16.15 -14.69
N GLN A 171 -14.33 -16.79 -13.53
CA GLN A 171 -15.17 -18.01 -13.45
C GLN A 171 -16.61 -17.73 -13.87
N GLN A 172 -17.20 -16.61 -13.42
CA GLN A 172 -18.57 -16.22 -13.79
C GLN A 172 -18.68 -15.97 -15.30
N LEU A 173 -17.70 -15.28 -15.89
CA LEU A 173 -17.67 -15.02 -17.33
C LEU A 173 -17.50 -16.33 -18.13
N ALA A 174 -16.55 -17.17 -17.76
CA ALA A 174 -16.33 -18.46 -18.43
C ALA A 174 -17.60 -19.31 -18.41
N SER A 175 -18.25 -19.45 -17.25
CA SER A 175 -19.51 -20.19 -17.08
C SER A 175 -20.64 -19.60 -17.92
N GLY A 176 -20.77 -18.26 -17.97
CA GLY A 176 -21.78 -17.57 -18.77
C GLY A 176 -21.63 -17.84 -20.28
N PHE A 177 -20.40 -18.02 -20.75
CA PHE A 177 -20.09 -18.39 -22.15
C PHE A 177 -19.99 -19.91 -22.38
N LYS A 178 -20.43 -20.74 -21.44
CA LYS A 178 -20.33 -22.20 -21.49
C LYS A 178 -18.90 -22.68 -21.80
N ARG A 179 -17.96 -22.13 -21.10
CA ARG A 179 -16.54 -22.46 -21.17
C ARG A 179 -16.00 -22.78 -19.78
N ASN A 180 -14.92 -23.51 -19.71
CA ASN A 180 -14.18 -23.68 -18.47
C ASN A 180 -13.06 -22.65 -18.37
N LEU A 181 -12.86 -22.11 -17.16
CA LEU A 181 -11.71 -21.26 -16.89
C LEU A 181 -10.44 -22.12 -16.95
N GLY A 182 -9.49 -21.71 -17.78
CA GLY A 182 -8.18 -22.32 -17.93
C GLY A 182 -7.14 -21.75 -16.99
N PRO A 183 -5.86 -22.05 -17.21
CA PRO A 183 -4.76 -21.51 -16.42
C PRO A 183 -4.62 -20.00 -16.59
N VAL A 184 -3.91 -19.39 -15.64
CA VAL A 184 -3.46 -18.02 -15.75
C VAL A 184 -2.41 -17.91 -16.85
N TYR A 185 -2.65 -17.07 -17.84
CA TYR A 185 -1.70 -16.75 -18.91
C TYR A 185 -0.73 -15.65 -18.48
N SER A 186 -1.25 -14.56 -17.97
CA SER A 186 -0.43 -13.44 -17.48
C SER A 186 -1.10 -12.70 -16.33
N VAL A 187 -0.27 -12.10 -15.49
CA VAL A 187 -0.70 -11.23 -14.40
C VAL A 187 0.04 -9.90 -14.51
N ARG A 188 -0.69 -8.81 -14.45
CA ARG A 188 -0.14 -7.48 -14.29
C ARG A 188 -0.54 -6.96 -12.93
N TYR A 189 0.46 -6.74 -12.10
CA TYR A 189 0.28 -6.19 -10.77
C TYR A 189 0.99 -4.85 -10.66
N HIS A 190 0.24 -3.83 -10.26
CA HIS A 190 0.80 -2.52 -9.97
C HIS A 190 0.79 -2.36 -8.45
N VAL A 191 1.97 -2.22 -7.88
CA VAL A 191 2.06 -1.93 -6.44
C VAL A 191 1.35 -0.61 -6.18
N SER A 192 0.23 -0.65 -5.46
CA SER A 192 -0.43 0.54 -4.95
C SER A 192 0.53 1.29 -4.05
N ASN A 193 0.99 2.47 -4.46
CA ASN A 193 1.67 3.40 -3.56
C ASN A 193 0.61 3.94 -2.60
N TYR A 194 0.42 3.21 -1.51
CA TYR A 194 -0.46 3.62 -0.44
C TYR A 194 0.02 4.95 0.13
N GLN A 195 -0.76 5.99 -0.06
CA GLN A 195 -0.70 7.21 0.73
C GLN A 195 -1.97 7.26 1.58
N PRO A 196 -1.85 7.21 2.92
CA PRO A 196 -3.00 7.40 3.79
C PRO A 196 -3.60 8.78 3.54
N GLY A 197 -4.69 8.82 2.79
CA GLY A 197 -5.51 10.01 2.67
C GLY A 197 -6.65 9.93 3.69
N PRO A 198 -6.97 10.99 4.43
CA PRO A 198 -8.13 11.00 5.29
C PRO A 198 -9.40 10.93 4.42
N MET A 199 -10.07 9.79 4.44
CA MET A 199 -11.41 9.68 3.89
C MET A 199 -12.42 10.22 4.89
N VAL A 200 -12.92 11.42 4.64
CA VAL A 200 -14.05 11.96 5.40
C VAL A 200 -15.31 11.23 4.93
N ARG A 201 -15.73 10.19 5.66
CA ARG A 201 -17.10 9.71 5.54
C ARG A 201 -18.02 10.82 6.05
N MET A 202 -18.85 11.39 5.19
CA MET A 202 -19.99 12.20 5.61
C MET A 202 -20.92 11.33 6.47
N MET A 203 -20.74 11.35 7.77
CA MET A 203 -21.71 10.80 8.70
C MET A 203 -22.94 11.71 8.65
N LYS A 204 -24.10 11.09 8.43
CA LYS A 204 -25.41 11.72 8.52
C LYS A 204 -25.52 12.35 9.92
N ALA A 205 -25.70 13.66 9.97
CA ALA A 205 -25.80 14.40 11.22
C ALA A 205 -26.99 13.87 12.03
N GLU A 206 -26.68 13.09 13.04
CA GLU A 206 -27.61 12.76 14.13
C GLU A 206 -27.23 13.67 15.31
N ALA A 207 -28.21 14.21 16.00
CA ALA A 207 -28.08 15.30 16.95
C ALA A 207 -26.92 15.07 17.96
N ALA A 208 -25.93 15.96 17.94
CA ALA A 208 -24.69 15.82 18.65
C ALA A 208 -24.85 16.09 20.17
N ALA A 209 -24.43 15.08 20.96
CA ALA A 209 -23.99 15.29 22.33
C ALA A 209 -22.70 16.15 22.35
N PRO A 210 -22.36 16.87 23.45
CA PRO A 210 -21.13 17.65 23.50
C PRO A 210 -19.90 16.74 23.30
N VAL A 211 -19.16 16.98 22.22
CA VAL A 211 -17.97 16.24 21.82
C VAL A 211 -16.83 16.60 22.77
N SER A 212 -16.17 15.62 23.39
CA SER A 212 -14.95 15.86 24.17
C SER A 212 -13.78 16.23 23.24
N ALA A 213 -12.75 16.92 23.77
CA ALA A 213 -11.55 17.25 22.99
C ALA A 213 -10.88 15.98 22.40
N GLN A 214 -11.03 14.84 23.08
CA GLN A 214 -10.53 13.53 22.63
C GLN A 214 -11.30 13.04 21.39
N ASP A 215 -12.62 13.23 21.36
CA ASP A 215 -13.49 12.78 20.27
C ASP A 215 -13.29 13.60 18.98
N THR A 216 -12.58 14.74 19.04
CA THR A 216 -12.23 15.54 17.86
C THR A 216 -11.15 14.90 16.99
N TYR A 217 -10.40 13.94 17.54
CA TYR A 217 -9.48 13.07 16.79
C TYR A 217 -10.15 11.75 16.42
N ASP A 218 -11.42 11.80 16.04
CA ASP A 218 -12.25 10.64 15.78
C ASP A 218 -11.58 9.66 14.80
N GLN A 219 -11.69 8.38 15.08
CA GLN A 219 -10.99 7.30 14.41
C GLN A 219 -11.45 7.21 12.95
N GLN A 220 -10.75 7.92 12.08
CA GLN A 220 -10.93 7.78 10.65
C GLN A 220 -10.44 6.40 10.23
N THR A 221 -11.30 5.63 9.59
CA THR A 221 -10.90 4.35 9.01
C THR A 221 -9.88 4.59 7.91
N ILE A 222 -8.78 3.84 7.93
CA ILE A 222 -7.75 3.85 6.89
C ILE A 222 -8.09 2.76 5.89
N GLN A 223 -8.20 3.12 4.61
CA GLN A 223 -8.56 2.20 3.55
C GLN A 223 -7.32 1.76 2.78
N PHE A 224 -7.17 0.44 2.60
CA PHE A 224 -6.13 -0.18 1.80
C PHE A 224 -6.76 -0.78 0.55
N ASP A 225 -6.46 -0.18 -0.60
CA ASP A 225 -6.97 -0.62 -1.89
C ASP A 225 -5.90 -1.40 -2.63
N ASP A 226 -6.31 -2.43 -3.36
CA ASP A 226 -5.44 -3.17 -4.25
C ASP A 226 -6.16 -3.57 -5.55
N GLN A 227 -5.39 -3.74 -6.62
CA GLN A 227 -5.88 -4.10 -7.94
C GLN A 227 -4.90 -5.05 -8.63
N VAL A 228 -5.46 -6.06 -9.30
CA VAL A 228 -4.70 -7.00 -10.11
C VAL A 228 -5.42 -7.24 -11.45
N ASP A 229 -4.68 -7.13 -12.55
CA ASP A 229 -5.17 -7.49 -13.88
C ASP A 229 -4.66 -8.87 -14.25
N VAL A 230 -5.57 -9.75 -14.67
CA VAL A 230 -5.25 -11.15 -14.95
C VAL A 230 -5.86 -11.56 -16.28
N VAL A 231 -5.06 -12.26 -17.08
CA VAL A 231 -5.49 -12.92 -18.32
C VAL A 231 -5.54 -14.42 -18.06
N PHE A 232 -6.71 -15.01 -18.29
CA PHE A 232 -6.94 -16.45 -18.19
C PHE A 232 -7.21 -17.02 -19.58
N GLU A 233 -6.69 -18.20 -19.85
CA GLU A 233 -7.11 -18.98 -21.01
C GLU A 233 -8.52 -19.53 -20.80
N LEU A 234 -9.24 -19.74 -21.92
CA LEU A 234 -10.53 -20.42 -21.92
C LEU A 234 -10.40 -21.80 -22.53
N GLN A 235 -10.91 -22.80 -21.82
CA GLN A 235 -10.96 -24.17 -22.29
C GLN A 235 -12.37 -24.52 -22.78
N PRO A 236 -12.50 -25.44 -23.79
CA PRO A 236 -13.80 -25.95 -24.16
C PRO A 236 -14.50 -26.56 -22.95
N GLU A 237 -15.82 -26.44 -22.90
CA GLU A 237 -16.61 -27.21 -21.97
C GLU A 237 -16.27 -28.69 -22.21
N GLN A 238 -15.74 -29.38 -21.21
CA GLN A 238 -15.56 -30.85 -21.33
C GLN A 238 -16.95 -31.43 -21.43
N ALA A 239 -17.34 -31.85 -22.63
CA ALA A 239 -18.48 -32.75 -22.77
C ALA A 239 -18.24 -33.88 -21.77
N GLN A 240 -19.16 -34.01 -20.79
CA GLN A 240 -19.18 -35.15 -19.90
C GLN A 240 -18.98 -36.36 -20.82
N ARG A 241 -17.85 -37.05 -20.70
CA ARG A 241 -17.70 -38.36 -21.29
C ARG A 241 -18.78 -39.20 -20.61
N GLU A 242 -19.93 -39.21 -21.24
CA GLU A 242 -20.98 -40.14 -20.99
C GLU A 242 -20.30 -41.50 -20.94
N SER A 243 -20.24 -42.09 -19.78
CA SER A 243 -19.76 -43.45 -19.58
C SER A 243 -20.59 -44.34 -20.49
N ALA A 244 -20.04 -44.62 -21.66
CA ALA A 244 -20.59 -45.64 -22.56
C ALA A 244 -20.67 -46.94 -21.74
N PRO A 245 -21.86 -47.57 -21.63
CA PRO A 245 -21.98 -48.84 -20.94
C PRO A 245 -21.09 -49.83 -21.70
N ALA A 246 -20.22 -50.49 -20.95
CA ALA A 246 -19.43 -51.61 -21.46
C ALA A 246 -20.38 -52.59 -22.12
N SER A 247 -20.37 -52.63 -23.46
CA SER A 247 -21.08 -53.66 -24.23
C SER A 247 -20.45 -54.99 -23.89
N LEU A 248 -21.22 -55.77 -23.15
CA LEU A 248 -21.09 -57.21 -22.96
C LEU A 248 -21.07 -57.87 -24.37
N ASN A 249 -19.92 -58.20 -24.84
CA ASN A 249 -19.79 -59.10 -26.01
C ASN A 249 -19.56 -60.51 -25.48
N SER A 250 -20.66 -61.17 -25.18
CA SER A 250 -20.74 -62.58 -24.99
C SER A 250 -20.70 -63.27 -26.35
N ALA A 251 -19.62 -63.97 -26.66
CA ALA A 251 -19.58 -64.95 -27.73
C ALA A 251 -19.57 -66.35 -27.11
N PRO A 252 -20.43 -67.30 -27.59
CA PRO A 252 -20.55 -68.65 -27.05
C PRO A 252 -19.75 -69.69 -27.84
N GLY A 253 -19.31 -70.72 -27.12
CA GLY A 253 -19.07 -72.07 -27.67
C GLY A 253 -17.65 -72.40 -28.11
N GLN A 254 -17.02 -73.41 -27.67
CA GLN A 254 -17.33 -74.84 -27.76
C GLN A 254 -16.22 -75.68 -27.10
N ASN A 255 -16.71 -76.65 -26.29
CA ASN A 255 -16.24 -78.02 -26.17
C ASN A 255 -14.75 -78.45 -26.35
N ALA A 256 -14.20 -79.01 -25.29
CA ALA A 256 -13.83 -80.44 -25.23
C ALA A 256 -13.06 -80.74 -23.94
N ALA A 257 -13.59 -81.72 -23.22
CA ALA A 257 -12.87 -82.49 -22.20
C ALA A 257 -12.28 -83.76 -22.96
N PRO A 258 -11.60 -84.70 -22.31
CA PRO A 258 -11.05 -84.85 -20.96
C PRO A 258 -9.63 -85.51 -20.96
N ALA A 259 -9.12 -85.74 -19.78
CA ALA A 259 -8.29 -86.85 -19.28
C ALA A 259 -7.12 -86.34 -18.42
N ALA A 260 -7.15 -86.61 -17.18
CA ALA A 260 -6.82 -87.83 -16.37
C ALA A 260 -5.35 -87.80 -15.87
N ASN A 261 -5.27 -88.12 -14.54
CA ASN A 261 -4.13 -88.70 -13.85
C ASN A 261 -2.92 -87.81 -13.55
N GLY A 262 -2.45 -87.80 -12.45
CA GLY A 262 -2.19 -88.63 -11.31
C GLY A 262 -1.24 -88.01 -10.35
N ALA A 263 -1.58 -88.13 -9.15
CA ALA A 263 -0.83 -88.80 -8.08
C ALA A 263 0.50 -88.21 -7.59
N THR A 264 0.45 -88.00 -6.31
CA THR A 264 1.40 -88.37 -5.24
C THR A 264 2.54 -87.44 -4.85
N ALA A 265 2.35 -87.02 -3.65
CA ALA A 265 3.23 -87.24 -2.49
C ALA A 265 4.59 -86.50 -2.41
N LYS A 266 4.75 -85.66 -1.58
CA LYS A 266 5.32 -85.76 -0.21
C LYS A 266 5.14 -84.42 0.52
#